data_6a6efaa8a30b824aa02bbc13433ae6ee
#
_entry.id   6a6efaa8a30b824aa02bbc13433ae6ee
#
_cell.length_a   1.000
_cell.length_b   1.000
_cell.length_c   1.000
_cell.angle_alpha   90.00
_cell.angle_beta   90.00
_cell.angle_gamma   90.00
#
_symmetry.space_group_name_H-M   'P 1'
#
loop_
_entity.id
_entity.type
_entity.pdbx_description
1 polymer ?
#
loop_
_entity_poly.entity_id
_entity_poly.type
_entity_poly.pdbx_seq_one_letter_code
_entity_poly.pdbx_strand_id
1 'polypeptide(L)' 'MSKDRFLKVYANLPEDVRKEIIVIIDDKPYSWNAAFVEINGDTELGQKMVSKLSEMELI' A
#
# COMPACT_ATOMS: atom_id res chain seq x y z
N MET A 1 14.08 -3.15 -1.41
CA MET A 1 13.37 -2.31 -0.46
C MET A 1 11.87 -2.43 -0.66
N SER A 2 11.13 -2.50 0.44
CA SER A 2 9.69 -2.74 0.37
C SER A 2 8.92 -1.65 -0.36
N LYS A 3 9.36 -0.39 -0.22
CA LYS A 3 8.72 0.72 -0.95
C LYS A 3 8.80 0.51 -2.46
N ASP A 4 9.97 0.13 -2.94
CA ASP A 4 10.17 -0.12 -4.38
C ASP A 4 9.28 -1.25 -4.86
N ARG A 5 9.14 -2.29 -4.05
CA ARG A 5 8.27 -3.42 -4.37
C ARG A 5 6.83 -2.99 -4.48
N PHE A 6 6.38 -2.18 -3.50
CA PHE A 6 5.02 -1.67 -3.53
C PHE A 6 4.76 -0.85 -4.80
N LEU A 7 5.66 0.06 -5.12
CA LEU A 7 5.49 0.92 -6.30
C LEU A 7 5.45 0.11 -7.59
N LYS A 8 6.24 -0.94 -7.65
CA LYS A 8 6.28 -1.82 -8.81
C LYS A 8 4.97 -2.60 -8.96
N VAL A 9 4.47 -3.15 -7.88
CA VAL A 9 3.20 -3.86 -7.88
C VAL A 9 2.07 -2.92 -8.26
N TYR A 10 2.02 -1.75 -7.61
CA TYR A 10 1.00 -0.75 -7.86
C TYR A 10 0.97 -0.33 -9.33
N ALA A 11 2.12 -0.11 -9.93
CA ALA A 11 2.23 0.33 -11.32
C ALA A 11 1.66 -0.69 -12.30
N ASN A 12 1.64 -1.95 -11.93
CA ASN A 12 1.12 -3.02 -12.78
C ASN A 12 -0.33 -3.38 -12.53
N LEU A 13 -1.00 -2.70 -11.59
CA LEU A 13 -2.38 -2.98 -11.26
C LEU A 13 -3.34 -2.20 -12.15
N PRO A 14 -4.45 -2.84 -12.59
CA PRO A 14 -5.52 -2.12 -13.28
C PRO A 14 -6.17 -1.12 -12.34
N GLU A 15 -6.74 -0.05 -12.89
CA GLU A 15 -7.40 0.98 -12.09
C GLU A 15 -8.46 0.42 -11.15
N ASP A 16 -9.26 -0.51 -11.64
CA ASP A 16 -10.32 -1.10 -10.81
C ASP A 16 -9.79 -1.80 -9.57
N VAL A 17 -8.65 -2.47 -9.71
CA VAL A 17 -8.02 -3.17 -8.58
C VAL A 17 -7.46 -2.18 -7.58
N ARG A 18 -6.93 -1.06 -8.05
CA ARG A 18 -6.34 -0.03 -7.18
C ARG A 18 -7.32 0.58 -6.20
N LYS A 19 -8.61 0.43 -6.44
CA LYS A 19 -9.67 0.96 -5.56
C LYS A 19 -10.03 -0.01 -4.44
N GLU A 20 -9.57 -1.24 -4.51
CA GLU A 20 -9.91 -2.26 -3.52
C GLU A 20 -9.15 -2.05 -2.21
N ILE A 21 -9.85 -2.31 -1.11
CA ILE A 21 -9.25 -2.21 0.22
C ILE A 21 -8.27 -3.36 0.41
N ILE A 22 -7.06 -3.05 0.82
CA ILE A 22 -6.01 -4.05 0.99
C ILE A 22 -5.44 -4.14 2.39
N VAL A 23 -5.64 -3.11 3.21
CA VAL A 23 -5.05 -3.09 4.54
C VAL A 23 -5.92 -2.26 5.47
N ILE A 24 -5.95 -2.66 6.74
CA ILE A 24 -6.64 -1.93 7.79
C ILE A 24 -5.60 -1.55 8.83
N ILE A 25 -5.47 -0.26 9.11
CA ILE A 25 -4.52 0.26 10.10
C ILE A 25 -5.28 1.18 11.04
N ASP A 26 -5.20 0.92 12.34
CA ASP A 26 -5.90 1.68 13.37
C ASP A 26 -7.40 1.79 13.08
N ASP A 27 -7.99 0.67 12.67
CA ASP A 27 -9.42 0.53 12.35
C ASP A 27 -9.86 1.32 11.10
N LYS A 28 -8.92 1.78 10.30
CA LYS A 28 -9.23 2.49 9.06
C LYS A 28 -8.83 1.65 7.85
N PRO A 29 -9.75 1.45 6.91
CA PRO A 29 -9.43 0.71 5.69
C PRO A 29 -8.73 1.59 4.67
N TYR A 30 -7.76 1.02 3.97
CA TYR A 30 -7.02 1.73 2.93
C TYR A 30 -6.96 0.89 1.66
N SER A 31 -7.18 1.56 0.53
CA SER A 31 -7.06 0.92 -0.78
C SER A 31 -5.62 1.02 -1.28
N TRP A 32 -5.35 0.38 -2.41
CA TRP A 32 -4.07 0.54 -3.08
C TRP A 32 -3.78 2.02 -3.35
N ASN A 33 -4.78 2.76 -3.83
CA ASN A 33 -4.61 4.18 -4.12
C ASN A 33 -4.28 4.98 -2.86
N ALA A 34 -4.98 4.72 -1.77
CA ALA A 34 -4.73 5.41 -0.50
C ALA A 34 -3.34 5.08 0.02
N ALA A 35 -2.95 3.81 -0.05
CA ALA A 35 -1.62 3.38 0.36
C ALA A 35 -0.54 4.03 -0.49
N PHE A 36 -0.79 4.16 -1.79
CA PHE A 36 0.16 4.79 -2.70
C PHE A 36 0.50 6.22 -2.27
N VAL A 37 -0.52 7.00 -1.92
CA VAL A 37 -0.33 8.39 -1.50
C VAL A 37 0.61 8.46 -0.30
N GLU A 38 0.37 7.63 0.71
CA GLU A 38 1.16 7.64 1.94
C GLU A 38 2.56 7.06 1.72
N ILE A 39 2.64 5.95 1.03
CA ILE A 39 3.93 5.29 0.80
C ILE A 39 4.83 6.13 -0.11
N ASN A 40 4.27 6.69 -1.17
CA ASN A 40 5.03 7.53 -2.08
C ASN A 40 5.55 8.79 -1.38
N GLY A 41 4.77 9.31 -0.42
CA GLY A 41 5.16 10.49 0.34
C GLY A 41 6.07 10.20 1.54
N ASP A 42 6.41 8.94 1.76
CA ASP A 42 7.27 8.52 2.89
C ASP A 42 6.75 8.95 4.26
N THR A 43 5.41 8.96 4.40
CA THR A 43 4.81 9.31 5.69
C THR A 43 4.98 8.16 6.69
N GLU A 44 4.78 8.48 7.98
CA GLU A 44 4.82 7.48 9.03
C GLU A 44 3.77 6.39 8.77
N LEU A 45 2.58 6.82 8.36
CA LEU A 45 1.52 5.88 8.01
C LEU A 45 1.92 5.01 6.82
N GLY A 46 2.58 5.60 5.82
CA GLY A 46 3.07 4.84 4.67
C GLY A 46 4.07 3.78 5.07
N GLN A 47 4.93 4.06 6.04
CA GLN A 47 5.89 3.09 6.54
C GLN A 47 5.20 1.92 7.22
N LYS A 48 4.15 2.20 7.99
CA LYS A 48 3.34 1.16 8.63
C LYS A 48 2.65 0.29 7.58
N MET A 49 2.16 0.92 6.53
CA MET A 49 1.50 0.20 5.43
C MET A 49 2.45 -0.74 4.72
N VAL A 50 3.66 -0.27 4.41
CA VAL A 50 4.66 -1.10 3.75
C VAL A 50 4.99 -2.32 4.61
N SER A 51 5.19 -2.11 5.90
CA SER A 51 5.46 -3.21 6.84
C SER A 51 4.34 -4.23 6.85
N LYS A 52 3.10 -3.73 6.93
CA LYS A 52 1.93 -4.59 7.00
C LYS A 52 1.74 -5.38 5.71
N LEU A 53 1.89 -4.72 4.57
CA LEU A 53 1.74 -5.38 3.29
C LEU A 53 2.83 -6.42 3.05
N SER A 54 4.05 -6.15 3.52
CA SER A 54 5.14 -7.12 3.44
C SER A 54 4.85 -8.34 4.32
N GLU A 55 4.34 -8.11 5.53
CA GLU A 55 3.96 -9.20 6.43
C GLU A 55 2.90 -10.11 5.81
N MET A 56 1.95 -9.49 5.11
CA MET A 56 0.86 -10.23 4.45
C MET A 56 1.28 -10.82 3.12
N GLU A 57 2.51 -10.60 2.73
CA GLU A 57 3.06 -11.09 1.46
C GLU A 57 2.31 -10.58 0.24
N LEU A 58 1.76 -9.37 0.33
CA LEU A 58 1.11 -8.73 -0.80
C LEU A 58 2.09 -7.96 -1.68
N ILE A 59 3.24 -7.70 -1.14
CA ILE A 59 4.32 -7.06 -1.90
C ILE A 59 5.64 -7.77 -1.64
#